data_16d4cbe30f9c26a750f981b32dcfc254
#
_entry.id   16d4cbe30f9c26a750f981b32dcfc254
#
_cell.length_a   1.000
_cell.length_b   1.000
_cell.length_c   1.000
_cell.angle_alpha   90.00
_cell.angle_beta   90.00
_cell.angle_gamma   90.00
#
_symmetry.space_group_name_H-M   'P 1'
#
loop_
_entity.id
_entity.type
_entity.pdbx_description
1 polymer ?
#
loop_
_entity_poly.entity_id
_entity_poly.type
_entity_poly.pdbx_seq_one_letter_code
_entity_poly.pdbx_strand_id
1 'polypeptide(L)'
;MAARVCLVHYHEVGLKGKNRAHFEHILMDNIKAALAAFSVNAVSRISGYILVTFNEHQADEAARVIRTVPGVARVSLAYHTNRDPQALREFGPFDSFKVHAKRSNTDYELTSIDINRQVGEVLCEAFPDKKVQMHDPDAMVHVLVVQGSVYVYARSERGVGGLPVGSSDLGGDLDARATRSRVRAGAFFRSSADARYQRVSSAGHHSRP
;
A
#
# COMPACT_ATOMS: atom_id res chain seq x y z
N MET A 1 -5.59 -9.19 -18.09
CA MET A 1 -5.85 -8.56 -16.80
C MET A 1 -4.61 -7.80 -16.38
N ALA A 2 -4.76 -6.62 -15.77
CA ALA A 2 -3.63 -5.86 -15.24
C ALA A 2 -3.02 -6.61 -14.04
N ALA A 3 -1.70 -6.69 -13.99
CA ALA A 3 -1.03 -7.36 -12.87
C ALA A 3 -1.17 -6.53 -11.58
N ARG A 4 -1.61 -7.15 -10.49
CA ARG A 4 -1.67 -6.53 -9.17
C ARG A 4 -0.29 -6.57 -8.51
N VAL A 5 0.09 -5.45 -7.92
CA VAL A 5 1.38 -5.27 -7.25
C VAL A 5 1.19 -4.51 -5.94
N CYS A 6 2.11 -4.66 -5.00
CA CYS A 6 2.17 -3.80 -3.82
C CYS A 6 3.21 -2.69 -4.03
N LEU A 7 2.78 -1.44 -3.91
CA LEU A 7 3.64 -0.28 -3.78
C LEU A 7 3.85 0.02 -2.30
N VAL A 8 5.08 -0.13 -1.84
CA VAL A 8 5.47 0.14 -0.46
C VAL A 8 6.07 1.53 -0.37
N HIS A 9 5.46 2.36 0.46
CA HIS A 9 5.91 3.71 0.76
C HIS A 9 6.69 3.70 2.09
N TYR A 10 7.81 4.41 2.13
CA TYR A 10 8.60 4.63 3.32
C TYR A 10 8.91 6.13 3.47
N HIS A 11 8.91 6.65 4.68
CA HIS A 11 9.16 8.07 4.94
C HIS A 11 10.52 8.30 5.56
N GLU A 12 10.80 7.73 6.73
CA GLU A 12 12.02 7.95 7.48
C GLU A 12 13.28 7.44 6.75
N VAL A 13 13.16 6.33 6.04
CA VAL A 13 14.21 5.79 5.17
C VAL A 13 14.58 6.81 4.08
N GLY A 14 13.60 7.52 3.52
CA GLY A 14 13.82 8.55 2.51
C GLY A 14 14.64 9.75 2.99
N LEU A 15 14.64 10.04 4.31
CA LEU A 15 15.34 11.15 4.91
C LEU A 15 16.83 10.86 5.21
N LYS A 16 17.30 9.63 5.03
CA LYS A 16 18.65 9.18 5.42
C LYS A 16 19.78 9.63 4.49
N GLY A 17 19.52 10.52 3.53
CA GLY A 17 20.55 11.12 2.66
C GLY A 17 21.45 10.07 1.99
N LYS A 18 22.74 10.14 2.20
CA LYS A 18 23.74 9.22 1.61
C LYS A 18 23.55 7.76 2.03
N ASN A 19 22.96 7.50 3.20
CA ASN A 19 22.72 6.15 3.72
C ASN A 19 21.38 5.56 3.25
N ARG A 20 20.59 6.31 2.48
CA ARG A 20 19.26 5.89 2.01
C ARG A 20 19.29 4.52 1.33
N ALA A 21 20.23 4.28 0.43
CA ALA A 21 20.33 3.01 -0.28
C ALA A 21 20.51 1.81 0.65
N HIS A 22 21.30 1.97 1.71
CA HIS A 22 21.50 0.94 2.74
C HIS A 22 20.20 0.62 3.49
N PHE A 23 19.48 1.66 3.96
CA PHE A 23 18.20 1.48 4.65
C PHE A 23 17.12 0.87 3.75
N GLU A 24 17.08 1.26 2.46
CA GLU A 24 16.18 0.67 1.48
C GLU A 24 16.49 -0.82 1.27
N HIS A 25 17.77 -1.21 1.26
CA HIS A 25 18.19 -2.60 1.12
C HIS A 25 17.71 -3.45 2.30
N ILE A 26 17.98 -2.99 3.53
CA ILE A 26 17.51 -3.65 4.75
C ILE A 26 15.99 -3.78 4.75
N LEU A 27 15.26 -2.73 4.36
CA LEU A 27 13.81 -2.79 4.29
C LEU A 27 13.32 -3.82 3.27
N MET A 28 13.97 -3.89 2.10
CA MET A 28 13.64 -4.91 1.08
C MET A 28 13.87 -6.33 1.60
N ASP A 29 14.96 -6.57 2.33
CA ASP A 29 15.28 -7.88 2.88
C ASP A 29 14.31 -8.26 4.01
N ASN A 30 13.91 -7.31 4.85
CA ASN A 30 12.88 -7.52 5.86
C ASN A 30 11.51 -7.84 5.23
N ILE A 31 11.15 -7.17 4.13
CA ILE A 31 9.93 -7.48 3.36
C ILE A 31 10.00 -8.89 2.76
N LYS A 32 11.12 -9.26 2.13
CA LYS A 32 11.32 -10.62 1.58
C LYS A 32 11.18 -11.68 2.68
N ALA A 33 11.81 -11.46 3.85
CA ALA A 33 11.73 -12.37 4.97
C ALA A 33 10.29 -12.51 5.51
N ALA A 34 9.56 -11.41 5.61
CA ALA A 34 8.15 -11.42 6.02
C ALA A 34 7.25 -12.15 5.03
N LEU A 35 7.60 -12.14 3.76
CA LEU A 35 6.86 -12.75 2.66
C LEU A 35 7.37 -14.16 2.28
N ALA A 36 8.16 -14.81 3.13
CA ALA A 36 8.75 -16.12 2.82
C ALA A 36 7.73 -17.22 2.50
N ALA A 37 6.50 -17.10 2.99
CA ALA A 37 5.39 -18.04 2.72
C ALA A 37 4.59 -17.68 1.45
N PHE A 38 4.92 -16.60 0.75
CA PHE A 38 4.20 -16.11 -0.43
C PHE A 38 4.98 -16.37 -1.70
N SER A 39 4.27 -16.57 -2.82
CA SER A 39 4.88 -16.68 -4.14
C SER A 39 5.22 -15.29 -4.70
N VAL A 40 6.32 -14.72 -4.22
CA VAL A 40 6.81 -13.40 -4.64
C VAL A 40 7.69 -13.55 -5.86
N ASN A 41 7.38 -12.80 -6.94
CA ASN A 41 8.20 -12.77 -8.15
C ASN A 41 9.42 -11.88 -7.98
N ALA A 42 9.21 -10.67 -7.46
CA ALA A 42 10.28 -9.72 -7.26
C ALA A 42 9.96 -8.72 -6.14
N VAL A 43 11.01 -8.28 -5.44
CA VAL A 43 11.02 -7.11 -4.58
C VAL A 43 12.09 -6.17 -5.12
N SER A 44 11.69 -5.04 -5.65
CA SER A 44 12.57 -4.10 -6.35
C SER A 44 12.37 -2.67 -5.89
N ARG A 45 13.43 -1.87 -6.00
CA ARG A 45 13.38 -0.44 -5.72
C ARG A 45 12.99 0.33 -6.98
N ILE A 46 11.99 1.22 -6.86
CA ILE A 46 11.59 2.13 -7.91
C ILE A 46 11.43 3.53 -7.34
N SER A 47 12.26 4.49 -7.77
CA SER A 47 12.12 5.95 -7.53
C SER A 47 11.42 6.38 -6.23
N GLY A 48 11.91 5.91 -5.08
CA GLY A 48 11.33 6.30 -3.77
C GLY A 48 10.22 5.39 -3.26
N TYR A 49 10.03 4.23 -3.90
CA TYR A 49 9.11 3.17 -3.49
C TYR A 49 9.81 1.82 -3.54
N ILE A 50 9.26 0.83 -2.85
CA ILE A 50 9.58 -0.58 -3.08
C ILE A 50 8.37 -1.21 -3.75
N LEU A 51 8.61 -1.85 -4.89
CA LEU A 51 7.62 -2.59 -5.66
C LEU A 51 7.74 -4.08 -5.31
N VAL A 52 6.62 -4.70 -4.94
CA VAL A 52 6.52 -6.14 -4.74
C VAL A 52 5.54 -6.72 -5.75
N THR A 53 6.01 -7.65 -6.56
CA THR A 53 5.20 -8.34 -7.58
C THR A 53 4.97 -9.79 -7.19
N PHE A 54 3.79 -10.32 -7.51
CA PHE A 54 3.32 -11.63 -7.10
C PHE A 54 2.87 -12.48 -8.29
N ASN A 55 2.95 -13.81 -8.12
CA ASN A 55 2.24 -14.77 -8.95
C ASN A 55 0.81 -14.89 -8.40
N GLU A 56 -0.12 -14.17 -8.98
CA GLU A 56 -1.58 -14.19 -8.80
C GLU A 56 -2.18 -14.36 -7.37
N HIS A 57 -3.29 -13.63 -7.12
CA HIS A 57 -4.23 -13.74 -5.98
C HIS A 57 -3.72 -13.49 -4.54
N GLN A 58 -2.42 -13.38 -4.29
CA GLN A 58 -1.87 -13.20 -2.94
C GLN A 58 -1.64 -11.74 -2.53
N ALA A 59 -1.89 -10.77 -3.42
CA ALA A 59 -1.52 -9.38 -3.20
C ALA A 59 -2.20 -8.75 -1.97
N ASP A 60 -3.46 -9.09 -1.69
CA ASP A 60 -4.19 -8.54 -0.53
C ASP A 60 -3.64 -9.04 0.80
N GLU A 61 -3.38 -10.34 0.89
CA GLU A 61 -2.83 -10.94 2.10
C GLU A 61 -1.39 -10.50 2.31
N ALA A 62 -0.59 -10.48 1.25
CA ALA A 62 0.76 -9.97 1.28
C ALA A 62 0.82 -8.50 1.70
N ALA A 63 -0.11 -7.65 1.23
CA ALA A 63 -0.19 -6.26 1.67
C ALA A 63 -0.44 -6.14 3.17
N ARG A 64 -1.27 -7.01 3.75
CA ARG A 64 -1.50 -7.06 5.20
C ARG A 64 -0.24 -7.44 5.98
N VAL A 65 0.58 -8.34 5.43
CA VAL A 65 1.85 -8.73 6.04
C VAL A 65 2.89 -7.61 5.89
N ILE A 66 3.03 -7.04 4.69
CA ILE A 66 4.01 -5.99 4.41
C ILE A 66 3.82 -4.78 5.34
N ARG A 67 2.57 -4.37 5.61
CA ARG A 67 2.30 -3.21 6.46
C ARG A 67 2.72 -3.39 7.92
N THR A 68 2.98 -4.61 8.38
CA THR A 68 3.49 -4.90 9.73
C THR A 68 5.03 -4.84 9.82
N VAL A 69 5.71 -4.70 8.68
CA VAL A 69 7.17 -4.62 8.64
C VAL A 69 7.63 -3.23 9.08
N PRO A 70 8.51 -3.10 10.10
CA PRO A 70 9.07 -1.82 10.50
C PRO A 70 9.83 -1.15 9.35
N GLY A 71 9.59 0.13 9.15
CA GLY A 71 10.08 0.91 8.02
C GLY A 71 9.04 1.16 6.93
N VAL A 72 7.96 0.38 6.90
CA VAL A 72 6.84 0.54 5.97
C VAL A 72 5.88 1.60 6.49
N ALA A 73 5.79 2.74 5.80
CA ALA A 73 4.87 3.81 6.17
C ALA A 73 3.46 3.57 5.63
N ARG A 74 3.35 3.09 4.40
CA ARG A 74 2.09 2.75 3.73
C ARG A 74 2.29 1.65 2.70
N VAL A 75 1.22 0.89 2.43
CA VAL A 75 1.15 -0.08 1.34
C VAL A 75 -0.05 0.25 0.48
N SER A 76 0.15 0.34 -0.83
CA SER A 76 -0.91 0.53 -1.80
C SER A 76 -0.97 -0.67 -2.72
N LEU A 77 -2.16 -1.27 -2.84
CA LEU A 77 -2.42 -2.25 -3.90
C LEU A 77 -2.63 -1.49 -5.20
N ALA A 78 -1.76 -1.72 -6.17
CA ALA A 78 -1.76 -1.03 -7.43
C ALA A 78 -1.93 -1.99 -8.61
N TYR A 79 -2.49 -1.47 -9.68
CA TYR A 79 -2.53 -2.12 -10.99
C TYR A 79 -1.42 -1.59 -11.87
N HIS A 80 -0.62 -2.47 -12.42
CA HIS A 80 0.38 -2.12 -13.43
C HIS A 80 -0.32 -2.04 -14.80
N THR A 81 -0.78 -0.85 -15.15
CA THR A 81 -1.59 -0.60 -16.35
C THR A 81 -1.64 0.87 -16.70
N ASN A 82 -1.94 1.16 -17.95
CA ASN A 82 -2.05 2.54 -18.42
C ASN A 82 -3.51 3.08 -18.38
N ARG A 83 -4.53 2.22 -18.38
CA ARG A 83 -5.93 2.62 -18.63
C ARG A 83 -6.99 1.77 -17.94
N ASP A 84 -6.67 1.10 -16.83
CA ASP A 84 -7.62 0.19 -16.21
C ASP A 84 -8.37 0.86 -15.04
N PRO A 85 -9.71 1.00 -15.09
CA PRO A 85 -10.52 1.58 -14.03
C PRO A 85 -10.72 0.64 -12.81
N GLN A 86 -10.15 -0.58 -12.83
CA GLN A 86 -10.35 -1.57 -11.76
C GLN A 86 -9.97 -1.06 -10.37
N ALA A 87 -8.90 -0.26 -10.28
CA ALA A 87 -8.47 0.31 -9.00
C ALA A 87 -9.59 1.09 -8.30
N LEU A 88 -10.47 1.75 -9.07
CA LEU A 88 -11.57 2.51 -8.51
C LEU A 88 -12.77 1.61 -8.19
N ARG A 89 -13.02 0.57 -8.98
CA ARG A 89 -14.08 -0.42 -8.69
C ARG A 89 -13.87 -1.13 -7.36
N GLU A 90 -12.62 -1.37 -6.97
CA GLU A 90 -12.26 -1.99 -5.69
C GLU A 90 -12.29 -1.00 -4.51
N PHE A 91 -12.42 0.29 -4.77
CA PHE A 91 -12.49 1.30 -3.70
C PHE A 91 -13.74 1.13 -2.84
N GLY A 92 -14.83 0.64 -3.41
CA GLY A 92 -16.14 0.52 -2.79
C GLY A 92 -17.09 1.65 -3.23
N PRO A 93 -18.18 1.90 -2.53
CA PRO A 93 -19.11 2.96 -2.90
C PRO A 93 -18.47 4.34 -2.77
N PHE A 94 -18.61 5.18 -3.79
CA PHE A 94 -18.19 6.58 -3.83
C PHE A 94 -19.15 7.36 -4.75
N ASP A 95 -19.30 8.66 -4.54
CA ASP A 95 -20.10 9.54 -5.38
C ASP A 95 -19.25 10.53 -6.15
N SER A 96 -18.07 10.81 -5.64
CA SER A 96 -17.11 11.72 -6.26
C SER A 96 -15.70 11.17 -6.28
N PHE A 97 -14.94 11.57 -7.30
CA PHE A 97 -13.54 11.15 -7.41
C PHE A 97 -12.62 12.25 -7.96
N LYS A 98 -11.34 12.09 -7.71
CA LYS A 98 -10.27 12.92 -8.26
C LYS A 98 -9.12 12.04 -8.71
N VAL A 99 -8.51 12.40 -9.83
CA VAL A 99 -7.25 11.80 -10.29
C VAL A 99 -6.07 12.64 -9.83
N HIS A 100 -5.04 11.99 -9.29
CA HIS A 100 -3.79 12.62 -8.89
C HIS A 100 -2.61 11.87 -9.50
N ALA A 101 -2.08 12.39 -10.59
CA ALA A 101 -0.91 11.84 -11.26
C ALA A 101 0.39 12.40 -10.65
N LYS A 102 1.33 11.51 -10.39
CA LYS A 102 2.70 11.82 -9.99
C LYS A 102 3.68 11.15 -10.96
N ARG A 103 4.62 11.92 -11.49
CA ARG A 103 5.74 11.42 -12.31
C ARG A 103 7.02 11.45 -11.48
N SER A 104 7.79 10.39 -11.52
CA SER A 104 9.13 10.35 -10.92
C SER A 104 10.19 10.91 -11.83
N ASN A 105 9.88 11.04 -13.12
CA ASN A 105 10.81 11.39 -14.20
C ASN A 105 10.13 12.40 -15.11
N THR A 106 10.86 13.40 -15.57
CA THR A 106 10.36 14.44 -16.48
C THR A 106 10.36 13.99 -17.93
N ASP A 107 11.04 12.89 -18.26
CA ASP A 107 11.24 12.39 -19.64
C ASP A 107 10.01 11.66 -20.20
N TYR A 108 8.93 11.56 -19.44
CA TYR A 108 7.68 11.01 -19.93
C TYR A 108 6.94 12.07 -20.77
N GLU A 109 6.49 11.72 -21.97
CA GLU A 109 5.91 12.63 -22.96
C GLU A 109 4.71 13.45 -22.43
N LEU A 110 3.87 12.81 -21.60
CA LEU A 110 2.67 13.45 -21.05
C LEU A 110 2.99 14.19 -19.73
N THR A 111 2.44 15.38 -19.59
CA THR A 111 2.50 16.09 -18.30
C THR A 111 1.58 15.43 -17.27
N SER A 112 1.77 15.73 -15.97
CA SER A 112 0.85 15.23 -14.93
C SER A 112 -0.59 15.73 -15.13
N ILE A 113 -0.77 16.88 -15.74
CA ILE A 113 -2.07 17.45 -16.08
C ILE A 113 -2.72 16.63 -17.21
N ASP A 114 -1.96 16.29 -18.25
CA ASP A 114 -2.47 15.47 -19.36
C ASP A 114 -2.86 14.07 -18.89
N ILE A 115 -2.04 13.46 -18.02
CA ILE A 115 -2.35 12.15 -17.40
C ILE A 115 -3.64 12.25 -16.57
N ASN A 116 -3.79 13.29 -15.73
CA ASN A 116 -5.00 13.49 -14.94
C ASN A 116 -6.24 13.60 -15.83
N ARG A 117 -6.14 14.34 -16.95
CA ARG A 117 -7.24 14.49 -17.90
C ARG A 117 -7.58 13.17 -18.57
N GLN A 118 -6.62 12.50 -19.18
CA GLN A 118 -6.84 11.24 -19.91
C GLN A 118 -7.41 10.14 -19.00
N VAL A 119 -6.83 9.98 -17.80
CA VAL A 119 -7.34 8.98 -16.83
C VAL A 119 -8.71 9.40 -16.31
N GLY A 120 -8.94 10.71 -16.10
CA GLY A 120 -10.23 11.26 -15.71
C GLY A 120 -11.33 10.97 -16.74
N GLU A 121 -11.04 11.14 -18.03
CA GLU A 121 -11.96 10.81 -19.13
C GLU A 121 -12.33 9.33 -19.12
N VAL A 122 -11.37 8.41 -19.02
CA VAL A 122 -11.62 6.96 -18.93
C VAL A 122 -12.47 6.60 -17.70
N LEU A 123 -12.25 7.28 -16.58
CA LEU A 123 -13.04 7.03 -15.37
C LEU A 123 -14.45 7.59 -15.47
N CYS A 124 -14.65 8.75 -16.13
CA CYS A 124 -16.00 9.29 -16.40
C CYS A 124 -16.80 8.36 -17.32
N GLU A 125 -16.15 7.79 -18.33
CA GLU A 125 -16.80 6.78 -19.21
C GLU A 125 -17.16 5.49 -18.45
N ALA A 126 -16.26 5.03 -17.56
CA ALA A 126 -16.48 3.81 -16.78
C ALA A 126 -17.51 3.99 -15.65
N PHE A 127 -17.68 5.21 -15.15
CA PHE A 127 -18.55 5.58 -14.04
C PHE A 127 -19.35 6.85 -14.34
N PRO A 128 -20.33 6.79 -15.29
CA PRO A 128 -21.05 7.97 -15.75
C PRO A 128 -21.89 8.66 -14.67
N ASP A 129 -22.30 7.93 -13.64
CA ASP A 129 -23.07 8.45 -12.51
C ASP A 129 -22.22 9.17 -11.44
N LYS A 130 -20.89 9.14 -11.58
CA LYS A 130 -19.98 9.70 -10.60
C LYS A 130 -19.44 11.06 -11.03
N LYS A 131 -19.17 11.93 -10.06
CA LYS A 131 -18.72 13.30 -10.31
C LYS A 131 -17.21 13.45 -10.11
N VAL A 132 -16.58 14.24 -10.98
CA VAL A 132 -15.20 14.71 -10.73
C VAL A 132 -15.25 15.84 -9.73
N GLN A 133 -14.59 15.69 -8.60
CA GLN A 133 -14.56 16.70 -7.53
C GLN A 133 -13.13 16.99 -7.11
N MET A 134 -12.69 18.24 -7.28
CA MET A 134 -11.30 18.65 -7.03
C MET A 134 -10.97 18.84 -5.56
N HIS A 135 -11.97 19.22 -4.75
CA HIS A 135 -11.83 19.43 -3.31
C HIS A 135 -12.65 18.39 -2.57
N ASP A 136 -12.01 17.73 -1.61
CA ASP A 136 -12.60 16.71 -0.74
C ASP A 136 -13.41 15.61 -1.48
N PRO A 137 -12.80 14.91 -2.45
CA PRO A 137 -13.46 13.81 -3.15
C PRO A 137 -13.57 12.57 -2.25
N ASP A 138 -14.61 11.77 -2.45
CA ASP A 138 -14.79 10.50 -1.72
C ASP A 138 -13.68 9.50 -2.09
N ALA A 139 -13.25 9.51 -3.35
CA ALA A 139 -12.21 8.63 -3.85
C ALA A 139 -11.07 9.41 -4.54
N MET A 140 -9.83 9.10 -4.18
CA MET A 140 -8.66 9.65 -4.86
C MET A 140 -7.93 8.54 -5.63
N VAL A 141 -7.91 8.66 -6.95
CA VAL A 141 -7.18 7.75 -7.83
C VAL A 141 -5.78 8.29 -8.04
N HIS A 142 -4.80 7.55 -7.56
CA HIS A 142 -3.40 7.89 -7.74
C HIS A 142 -2.86 7.18 -9.00
N VAL A 143 -2.19 7.95 -9.84
CA VAL A 143 -1.47 7.45 -11.01
C VAL A 143 0.01 7.76 -10.81
N LEU A 144 0.81 6.73 -10.66
CA LEU A 144 2.26 6.85 -10.48
C LEU A 144 2.95 6.41 -11.77
N VAL A 145 3.66 7.33 -12.41
CA VAL A 145 4.50 7.05 -13.59
C VAL A 145 5.96 7.01 -13.16
N VAL A 146 6.57 5.84 -13.28
CA VAL A 146 7.94 5.56 -12.86
C VAL A 146 8.63 4.67 -13.86
N GLN A 147 9.80 5.10 -14.35
CA GLN A 147 10.66 4.31 -15.26
C GLN A 147 9.88 3.69 -16.45
N GLY A 148 8.98 4.47 -17.06
CA GLY A 148 8.15 4.03 -18.18
C GLY A 148 6.97 3.13 -17.82
N SER A 149 6.83 2.74 -16.56
CA SER A 149 5.70 1.96 -16.06
C SER A 149 4.67 2.85 -15.37
N VAL A 150 3.39 2.48 -15.49
CA VAL A 150 2.26 3.19 -14.88
C VAL A 150 1.59 2.29 -13.85
N TYR A 151 1.42 2.82 -12.65
CA TYR A 151 0.76 2.16 -11.54
C TYR A 151 -0.45 2.98 -11.10
N VAL A 152 -1.62 2.35 -11.05
CA VAL A 152 -2.87 2.99 -10.64
C VAL A 152 -3.36 2.36 -9.35
N TYR A 153 -3.67 3.18 -8.36
CA TYR A 153 -4.22 2.72 -7.07
C TYR A 153 -5.16 3.76 -6.47
N ALA A 154 -6.16 3.30 -5.73
CA ALA A 154 -7.10 4.16 -5.02
C ALA A 154 -7.01 4.00 -3.50
N ARG A 155 -6.56 2.84 -3.02
CA ARG A 155 -6.40 2.56 -1.59
C ARG A 155 -4.94 2.53 -1.18
N SER A 156 -4.67 3.09 0.00
CA SER A 156 -3.37 3.06 0.64
C SER A 156 -3.54 2.80 2.13
N GLU A 157 -3.10 1.65 2.60
CA GLU A 157 -3.20 1.26 3.99
C GLU A 157 -1.97 1.71 4.79
N ARG A 158 -2.19 2.19 6.00
CA ARG A 158 -1.12 2.63 6.87
C ARG A 158 -0.34 1.44 7.41
N GLY A 159 0.99 1.51 7.34
CA GLY A 159 1.94 0.58 7.96
C GLY A 159 2.39 1.06 9.34
N VAL A 160 3.26 0.28 9.98
CA VAL A 160 3.80 0.59 11.32
C VAL A 160 4.80 1.75 11.31
N GLY A 161 5.40 2.06 10.15
CA GLY A 161 6.38 3.15 10.03
C GLY A 161 7.72 2.85 10.70
N GLY A 162 8.44 3.92 11.05
CA GLY A 162 9.74 3.84 11.73
C GLY A 162 10.88 3.46 10.79
N LEU A 163 11.98 2.97 11.39
CA LEU A 163 13.15 2.48 10.67
C LEU A 163 13.12 0.95 10.54
N PRO A 164 13.70 0.40 9.46
CA PRO A 164 13.83 -1.05 9.30
C PRO A 164 14.62 -1.68 10.44
N VAL A 165 14.21 -2.85 10.90
CA VAL A 165 14.97 -3.63 11.89
C VAL A 165 16.32 -4.00 11.31
N GLY A 166 17.40 -3.88 12.13
CA GLY A 166 18.77 -4.10 11.68
C GLY A 166 19.44 -2.88 11.05
N SER A 167 18.74 -1.74 10.96
CA SER A 167 19.30 -0.50 10.40
C SER A 167 20.09 0.35 11.42
N SER A 168 20.05 0.00 12.69
CA SER A 168 20.83 0.65 13.75
C SER A 168 22.16 -0.04 13.88
N ASP A 169 23.13 0.35 13.07
CA ASP A 169 24.56 0.08 13.29
C ASP A 169 25.09 1.05 14.36
N LEU A 170 24.60 0.89 15.57
CA LEU A 170 25.31 1.38 16.74
C LEU A 170 26.34 0.31 17.05
N GLY A 171 27.60 0.57 16.68
CA GLY A 171 28.73 -0.22 17.10
C GLY A 171 28.66 -0.48 18.59
N GLY A 172 28.45 -1.73 18.97
CA GLY A 172 28.28 -2.16 20.35
C GLY A 172 27.44 -3.42 20.39
N ASP A 173 28.13 -4.51 20.44
CA ASP A 173 27.72 -5.89 20.68
C ASP A 173 26.69 -5.98 21.82
N LEU A 174 25.43 -5.77 21.53
CA LEU A 174 24.30 -6.01 22.44
C LEU A 174 23.24 -6.84 21.74
N ASP A 175 23.42 -8.15 21.85
CA ASP A 175 22.35 -9.13 21.99
C ASP A 175 21.59 -9.57 20.75
N ALA A 176 22.29 -10.28 19.88
CA ALA A 176 21.63 -11.16 18.88
C ALA A 176 20.71 -12.24 19.52
N ARG A 177 20.71 -12.36 20.86
CA ARG A 177 19.84 -13.29 21.60
C ARG A 177 18.46 -12.73 21.91
N ALA A 178 18.33 -11.41 22.12
CA ALA A 178 17.04 -10.79 22.44
C ALA A 178 16.09 -10.70 21.23
N THR A 179 16.62 -10.59 20.02
CA THR A 179 15.81 -10.44 18.81
C THR A 179 15.12 -11.74 18.37
N ARG A 180 15.73 -12.91 18.64
CA ARG A 180 15.10 -14.22 18.37
C ARG A 180 13.93 -14.54 19.30
N SER A 181 13.90 -13.98 20.48
CA SER A 181 12.80 -14.20 21.46
C SER A 181 11.55 -13.37 21.13
N ARG A 182 11.69 -12.18 20.55
CA ARG A 182 10.55 -11.28 20.24
C ARG A 182 9.78 -11.65 18.98
N VAL A 183 10.42 -12.29 18.01
CA VAL A 183 9.72 -12.75 16.80
C VAL A 183 8.79 -13.94 17.11
N ARG A 184 9.04 -14.72 18.16
CA ARG A 184 8.17 -15.82 18.60
C ARG A 184 6.97 -15.36 19.45
N ALA A 185 7.01 -14.17 20.02
CA ALA A 185 5.93 -13.64 20.88
C ALA A 185 4.85 -12.85 20.12
N GLY A 186 5.06 -12.52 18.83
CA GLY A 186 4.11 -11.79 17.98
C GLY A 186 2.91 -12.59 17.47
N ALA A 187 2.86 -13.91 17.75
CA ALA A 187 1.77 -14.79 17.28
C ALA A 187 0.56 -14.87 18.24
N PHE A 188 0.52 -14.08 19.31
CA PHE A 188 -0.53 -14.19 20.33
C PHE A 188 -1.10 -12.82 20.77
N PHE A 189 -1.49 -11.97 19.82
CA PHE A 189 -2.40 -10.88 20.14
C PHE A 189 -3.67 -11.01 19.27
N ARG A 190 -4.59 -11.84 19.72
CA ARG A 190 -5.97 -11.75 19.29
C ARG A 190 -6.50 -10.42 19.79
N SER A 191 -6.79 -9.53 18.87
CA SER A 191 -7.41 -8.24 19.11
C SER A 191 -8.76 -8.45 19.81
N SER A 192 -8.88 -7.94 21.03
CA SER A 192 -10.12 -7.86 21.81
C SER A 192 -11.10 -6.79 21.28
N ALA A 193 -11.07 -6.49 19.98
CA ALA A 193 -11.96 -5.51 19.36
C ALA A 193 -13.26 -6.12 18.82
N ASP A 194 -13.38 -7.45 18.71
CA ASP A 194 -14.58 -8.11 18.16
C ASP A 194 -15.70 -8.38 19.20
N ALA A 195 -15.47 -8.04 20.46
CA ALA A 195 -16.46 -8.33 21.51
C ALA A 195 -17.55 -7.24 21.70
N ARG A 196 -17.53 -6.15 20.96
CA ARG A 196 -18.50 -5.04 21.13
C ARG A 196 -19.59 -4.97 20.06
N TYR A 197 -19.54 -5.78 19.03
CA TYR A 197 -20.54 -5.70 17.94
C TYR A 197 -21.67 -6.74 18.03
N GLN A 198 -21.61 -7.67 18.98
CA GLN A 198 -22.67 -8.71 19.12
C GLN A 198 -23.69 -8.45 20.22
N ARG A 199 -23.71 -7.28 20.87
CA ARG A 199 -24.62 -7.02 22.01
C ARG A 199 -25.76 -6.04 21.70
N VAL A 200 -26.05 -5.74 20.46
CA VAL A 200 -27.15 -4.82 20.07
C VAL A 200 -28.30 -5.51 19.30
N SER A 201 -28.21 -6.81 19.04
CA SER A 201 -29.22 -7.52 18.22
C SER A 201 -30.17 -8.46 18.98
N SER A 202 -30.24 -8.38 20.31
CA SER A 202 -31.12 -9.27 21.05
C SER A 202 -32.00 -8.58 22.12
N ALA A 203 -32.52 -7.40 21.82
CA ALA A 203 -33.54 -6.78 22.68
C ALA A 203 -34.62 -6.13 21.78
N GLY A 204 -35.70 -6.85 21.55
CA GLY A 204 -36.86 -6.27 20.86
C GLY A 204 -37.85 -7.25 20.28
N HIS A 205 -38.29 -8.22 21.05
CA HIS A 205 -39.58 -8.87 20.78
C HIS A 205 -40.27 -9.19 22.12
N HIS A 206 -41.06 -8.26 22.58
CA HIS A 206 -42.11 -8.56 23.58
C HIS A 206 -43.41 -8.01 23.03
N SER A 207 -44.23 -8.97 22.65
CA SER A 207 -45.65 -8.86 22.35
C SER A 207 -46.43 -8.37 23.55
N ARG A 208 -47.43 -7.59 23.35
CA ARG A 208 -48.54 -7.43 24.28
C ARG A 208 -49.89 -7.52 23.55
N PRO A 209 -50.90 -7.98 24.28
CA PRO A 209 -52.16 -8.54 23.80
C PRO A 209 -53.07 -7.55 23.17
#